data_144d8e1106ed490cbd9f8988a2aaf7d9
#
_entry.id   144d8e1106ed490cbd9f8988a2aaf7d9
#
_cell.length_a   1.000
_cell.length_b   1.000
_cell.length_c   1.000
_cell.angle_alpha   90.00
_cell.angle_beta   90.00
_cell.angle_gamma   90.00
#
_symmetry.space_group_name_H-M   'P 1'
#
loop_
_entity.id
_entity.type
_entity.pdbx_description
1 polymer ?
#
loop_
_entity_poly.entity_id
_entity_poly.type
_entity_poly.pdbx_seq_one_letter_code
_entity_poly.pdbx_strand_id
1 'polypeptide(L)'
;MSTQNLTLLTDLYELTMMQGYFKNKNQNETVIFDAFYRSNPCGGGYAIAAGLEQVIDYIKNLRFSKEDIDYLASLKIFEKDFLDYLKDFRFTGDIYAIPEGSVMFPREPMIKVIAPI
;
A
#
# COMPACT_ATOMS: atom_id res chain seq x y z
N MET A 1 -3.75 -15.54 -16.59
CA MET A 1 -4.79 -14.78 -15.85
C MET A 1 -4.42 -13.31 -15.89
N SER A 2 -5.31 -12.42 -16.32
CA SER A 2 -5.05 -10.99 -16.21
C SER A 2 -5.04 -10.65 -14.72
N THR A 3 -3.93 -10.16 -14.20
CA THR A 3 -3.84 -9.67 -12.83
C THR A 3 -4.76 -8.46 -12.73
N GLN A 4 -5.78 -8.56 -11.88
CA GLN A 4 -6.69 -7.46 -11.62
C GLN A 4 -5.89 -6.29 -11.03
N ASN A 5 -6.08 -5.09 -11.57
CA ASN A 5 -5.48 -3.89 -10.99
C ASN A 5 -6.19 -3.56 -9.67
N LEU A 6 -5.49 -3.68 -8.54
CA LEU A 6 -6.00 -3.42 -7.21
C LEU A 6 -5.53 -2.08 -6.63
N THR A 7 -4.95 -1.21 -7.44
CA THR A 7 -4.35 0.05 -6.98
C THR A 7 -5.34 0.94 -6.21
N LEU A 8 -6.61 0.97 -6.62
CA LEU A 8 -7.66 1.71 -5.91
C LEU A 8 -8.40 0.90 -4.82
N LEU A 9 -7.92 -0.32 -4.49
CA LEU A 9 -8.46 -1.07 -3.35
C LEU A 9 -7.84 -0.52 -2.05
N THR A 10 -8.20 0.69 -1.70
CA THR A 10 -7.72 1.42 -0.54
C THR A 10 -8.79 2.40 -0.05
N ASP A 11 -8.61 2.97 1.13
CA ASP A 11 -9.53 3.97 1.66
C ASP A 11 -9.27 5.34 1.00
N LEU A 12 -10.34 6.09 0.76
CA LEU A 12 -10.25 7.39 0.10
C LEU A 12 -9.35 8.37 0.85
N TYR A 13 -9.36 8.33 2.19
CA TYR A 13 -8.54 9.24 2.99
C TYR A 13 -7.03 9.05 2.76
N GLU A 14 -6.59 7.86 2.39
CA GLU A 14 -5.18 7.60 2.08
C GLU A 14 -4.74 8.39 0.85
N LEU A 15 -5.58 8.45 -0.18
CA LEU A 15 -5.29 9.23 -1.39
C LEU A 15 -5.34 10.74 -1.13
N THR A 16 -6.25 11.21 -0.28
CA THR A 16 -6.29 12.62 0.10
C THR A 16 -5.09 13.01 0.97
N MET A 17 -4.59 12.10 1.82
CA MET A 17 -3.34 12.29 2.56
C MET A 17 -2.13 12.33 1.61
N MET A 18 -2.07 11.43 0.62
CA MET A 18 -1.01 11.45 -0.41
C MET A 18 -0.97 12.80 -1.13
N GLN A 19 -2.13 13.36 -1.50
CA GLN A 19 -2.19 14.69 -2.08
C GLN A 19 -1.63 15.76 -1.12
N GLY A 20 -1.92 15.65 0.18
CA GLY A 20 -1.39 16.53 1.20
C GLY A 20 0.14 16.48 1.26
N TYR A 21 0.73 15.30 1.26
CA TYR A 21 2.19 15.12 1.24
C TYR A 21 2.80 15.68 -0.05
N PHE A 22 2.19 15.40 -1.19
CA PHE A 22 2.63 15.95 -2.48
C PHE A 22 2.63 17.48 -2.49
N LYS A 23 1.55 18.11 -2.03
CA LYS A 23 1.43 19.58 -1.97
C LYS A 23 2.45 20.23 -1.03
N ASN A 24 2.76 19.58 0.07
CA ASN A 24 3.76 20.05 1.04
C ASN A 24 5.19 19.65 0.67
N LYS A 25 5.40 18.97 -0.46
CA LYS A 25 6.70 18.48 -0.95
C LYS A 25 7.38 17.47 -0.03
N ASN A 26 6.57 16.72 0.74
CA ASN A 26 7.05 15.71 1.68
C ASN A 26 7.05 14.30 1.08
N GLN A 27 6.54 14.12 -0.13
CA GLN A 27 6.38 12.81 -0.79
C GLN A 27 7.67 12.00 -0.95
N ASN A 28 8.84 12.62 -0.76
CA ASN A 28 10.13 11.94 -0.82
C ASN A 28 10.75 11.67 0.56
N GLU A 29 10.05 12.03 1.64
CA GLU A 29 10.52 11.71 2.99
C GLU A 29 10.40 10.22 3.24
N THR A 30 11.50 9.61 3.68
CA THR A 30 11.51 8.18 4.01
C THR A 30 10.79 7.94 5.32
N VAL A 31 9.82 7.04 5.29
CA VAL A 31 9.05 6.59 6.45
C VAL A 31 9.12 5.09 6.61
N ILE A 32 8.74 4.61 7.79
CA ILE A 32 8.70 3.19 8.12
C ILE A 32 7.28 2.85 8.57
N PHE A 33 6.69 1.85 7.92
CA PHE A 33 5.40 1.29 8.30
C PHE A 33 5.52 -0.19 8.58
N ASP A 34 4.83 -0.64 9.62
CA ASP A 34 4.72 -2.05 9.97
C ASP A 34 3.27 -2.53 9.78
N ALA A 35 3.11 -3.65 9.06
CA ALA A 35 1.84 -4.38 9.01
C ALA A 35 1.85 -5.49 10.06
N PHE A 36 0.80 -5.58 10.85
CA PHE A 36 0.62 -6.60 11.90
C PHE A 36 -0.86 -6.92 12.09
N TYR A 37 -1.16 -8.07 12.67
CA TYR A 37 -2.53 -8.38 13.10
C TYR A 37 -2.70 -8.14 14.60
N ARG A 38 -3.92 -7.76 15.00
CA ARG A 38 -4.18 -7.23 16.36
C ARG A 38 -4.40 -8.30 17.41
N SER A 39 -5.08 -9.38 17.04
CA SER A 39 -5.46 -10.45 17.96
C SER A 39 -5.64 -11.77 17.23
N ASN A 40 -5.39 -12.87 17.92
CA ASN A 40 -5.59 -14.18 17.34
C ASN A 40 -7.06 -14.44 17.03
N PRO A 41 -7.41 -14.95 15.84
CA PRO A 41 -8.76 -15.35 15.52
C PRO A 41 -9.17 -16.60 16.29
N CYS A 42 -10.47 -16.76 16.52
CA CYS A 42 -11.08 -17.98 17.07
C CYS A 42 -10.49 -18.44 18.42
N GLY A 43 -9.97 -17.52 19.24
CA GLY A 43 -9.37 -17.87 20.52
C GLY A 43 -8.06 -18.67 20.43
N GLY A 44 -7.42 -18.69 19.26
CA GLY A 44 -6.14 -19.37 19.05
C GLY A 44 -4.97 -18.69 19.76
N GLY A 45 -3.81 -19.36 19.78
CA GLY A 45 -2.61 -18.87 20.42
C GLY A 45 -1.59 -18.23 19.46
N TYR A 46 -1.78 -18.42 18.14
CA TYR A 46 -0.86 -17.94 17.10
C TYR A 46 -1.55 -17.91 15.73
N ALA A 47 -0.88 -17.39 14.74
CA ALA A 47 -1.27 -17.49 13.34
C ALA A 47 -0.08 -17.98 12.49
N ILE A 48 -0.37 -18.40 11.27
CA ILE A 48 0.63 -18.80 10.29
C ILE A 48 0.70 -17.71 9.22
N ALA A 49 1.91 -17.22 8.94
CA ALA A 49 2.11 -16.21 7.89
C ALA A 49 1.75 -16.78 6.52
N ALA A 50 0.84 -16.13 5.83
CA ALA A 50 0.40 -16.48 4.48
C ALA A 50 0.02 -15.24 3.69
N GLY A 51 0.30 -15.25 2.37
CA GLY A 51 -0.08 -14.16 1.46
C GLY A 51 1.06 -13.25 1.03
N LEU A 52 2.31 -13.54 1.37
CA LEU A 52 3.46 -12.71 0.98
C LEU A 52 3.63 -12.62 -0.53
N GLU A 53 3.40 -13.70 -1.28
CA GLU A 53 3.50 -13.70 -2.74
C GLU A 53 2.52 -12.69 -3.36
N GLN A 54 1.27 -12.67 -2.88
CA GLN A 54 0.25 -11.72 -3.34
C GLN A 54 0.65 -10.27 -3.05
N VAL A 55 1.25 -10.00 -1.90
CA VAL A 55 1.76 -8.66 -1.54
C VAL A 55 2.88 -8.25 -2.50
N ILE A 56 3.81 -9.13 -2.78
CA ILE A 56 4.93 -8.87 -3.71
C ILE A 56 4.39 -8.58 -5.10
N ASP A 57 3.45 -9.38 -5.58
CA ASP A 57 2.83 -9.19 -6.90
C ASP A 57 2.07 -7.87 -6.98
N TYR A 58 1.31 -7.52 -5.94
CA TYR A 58 0.62 -6.24 -5.84
C TYR A 58 1.62 -5.07 -5.97
N ILE A 59 2.69 -5.08 -5.18
CA ILE A 59 3.69 -4.01 -5.16
C ILE A 59 4.41 -3.87 -6.51
N LYS A 60 4.80 -4.99 -7.12
CA LYS A 60 5.46 -4.97 -8.43
C LYS A 60 4.56 -4.42 -9.54
N ASN A 61 3.25 -4.60 -9.40
CA ASN A 61 2.27 -4.17 -10.39
C ASN A 61 1.55 -2.88 -10.00
N LEU A 62 1.89 -2.27 -8.86
CA LEU A 62 1.24 -1.06 -8.35
C LEU A 62 1.43 0.10 -9.34
N ARG A 63 0.31 0.54 -9.92
CA ARG A 63 0.26 1.64 -10.88
C ARG A 63 -1.16 2.15 -11.02
N PHE A 64 -1.31 3.45 -11.18
CA PHE A 64 -2.60 4.05 -11.52
C PHE A 64 -2.81 3.97 -13.03
N SER A 65 -3.85 3.25 -13.46
CA SER A 65 -4.26 3.19 -14.85
C SER A 65 -4.92 4.51 -15.30
N LYS A 66 -5.15 4.63 -16.60
CA LYS A 66 -5.90 5.80 -17.10
C LYS A 66 -7.31 5.84 -16.51
N GLU A 67 -7.96 4.71 -16.40
CA GLU A 67 -9.31 4.57 -15.81
C GLU A 67 -9.31 4.99 -14.33
N ASP A 68 -8.27 4.60 -13.56
CA ASP A 68 -8.11 5.03 -12.18
C ASP A 68 -7.99 6.55 -12.06
N ILE A 69 -7.15 7.16 -12.90
CA ILE A 69 -6.97 8.62 -12.93
C ILE A 69 -8.25 9.35 -13.34
N ASP A 70 -8.94 8.85 -14.36
CA ASP A 70 -10.22 9.43 -14.82
C ASP A 70 -11.29 9.35 -13.71
N TYR A 71 -11.34 8.23 -12.98
CA TYR A 71 -12.23 8.08 -11.82
C TYR A 71 -11.89 9.08 -10.72
N LEU A 72 -10.61 9.17 -10.32
CA LEU A 72 -10.20 10.13 -9.28
C LEU A 72 -10.48 11.58 -9.68
N ALA A 73 -10.28 11.93 -10.95
CA ALA A 73 -10.61 13.25 -11.47
C ALA A 73 -12.12 13.55 -11.37
N SER A 74 -12.97 12.54 -11.56
CA SER A 74 -14.43 12.68 -11.47
C SER A 74 -14.93 13.04 -10.08
N LEU A 75 -14.18 12.70 -9.03
CA LEU A 75 -14.53 13.04 -7.64
C LEU A 75 -14.38 14.54 -7.33
N LYS A 76 -13.63 15.29 -8.15
CA LYS A 76 -13.43 16.75 -8.03
C LYS A 76 -12.81 17.21 -6.70
N ILE A 77 -12.06 16.33 -6.04
CA ILE A 77 -11.31 16.60 -4.79
C ILE A 77 -9.81 16.55 -4.98
N PHE A 78 -9.33 16.06 -6.12
CA PHE A 78 -7.92 15.96 -6.45
C PHE A 78 -7.50 17.03 -7.47
N GLU A 79 -6.36 17.65 -7.23
CA GLU A 79 -5.78 18.65 -8.11
C GLU A 79 -5.09 18.02 -9.31
N LYS A 80 -5.05 18.75 -10.42
CA LYS A 80 -4.52 18.22 -11.68
C LYS A 80 -3.06 17.79 -11.59
N ASP A 81 -2.21 18.56 -10.93
CA ASP A 81 -0.78 18.27 -10.77
C ASP A 81 -0.55 16.98 -9.96
N PHE A 82 -1.35 16.74 -8.93
CA PHE A 82 -1.31 15.49 -8.18
C PHE A 82 -1.78 14.30 -9.04
N LEU A 83 -2.85 14.45 -9.81
CA LEU A 83 -3.30 13.41 -10.75
C LEU A 83 -2.25 13.11 -11.83
N ASP A 84 -1.55 14.14 -12.32
CA ASP A 84 -0.43 13.96 -13.25
C ASP A 84 0.74 13.22 -12.59
N TYR A 85 1.06 13.52 -11.32
CA TYR A 85 2.06 12.79 -10.54
C TYR A 85 1.73 11.29 -10.40
N LEU A 86 0.47 10.94 -10.15
CA LEU A 86 0.03 9.55 -9.99
C LEU A 86 0.22 8.68 -11.25
N LYS A 87 0.24 9.27 -12.44
CA LYS A 87 0.43 8.54 -13.72
C LYS A 87 1.75 7.78 -13.75
N ASP A 88 2.80 8.38 -13.19
CA ASP A 88 4.15 7.81 -13.17
C ASP A 88 4.49 7.14 -11.84
N PHE A 89 3.51 7.06 -10.93
CA PHE A 89 3.71 6.48 -9.61
C PHE A 89 4.16 5.02 -9.69
N ARG A 90 5.22 4.70 -8.95
CA ARG A 90 5.73 3.34 -8.73
C ARG A 90 6.25 3.23 -7.30
N PHE A 91 6.13 2.06 -6.73
CA PHE A 91 6.77 1.78 -5.46
C PHE A 91 8.30 1.78 -5.63
N THR A 92 9.00 2.49 -4.74
CA THR A 92 10.47 2.65 -4.80
C THR A 92 11.17 2.35 -3.46
N GLY A 93 10.48 1.71 -2.53
CA GLY A 93 11.01 1.38 -1.21
C GLY A 93 11.51 -0.04 -1.08
N ASP A 94 11.85 -0.38 0.16
CA ASP A 94 12.25 -1.71 0.58
C ASP A 94 11.17 -2.36 1.44
N ILE A 95 11.02 -3.68 1.30
CA ILE A 95 10.09 -4.48 2.08
C ILE A 95 10.84 -5.62 2.74
N TYR A 96 10.60 -5.75 4.03
CA TYR A 96 11.07 -6.87 4.85
C TYR A 96 9.84 -7.62 5.34
N ALA A 97 9.87 -8.93 5.25
CA ALA A 97 8.74 -9.75 5.68
C ALA A 97 9.21 -11.04 6.34
N ILE A 98 8.39 -11.56 7.26
CA ILE A 98 8.60 -12.92 7.76
C ILE A 98 8.33 -13.94 6.65
N PRO A 99 9.07 -15.05 6.58
CA PRO A 99 8.85 -16.06 5.55
C PRO A 99 7.45 -16.65 5.60
N GLU A 100 6.91 -16.98 4.43
CA GLU A 100 5.67 -17.72 4.29
C GLU A 100 5.71 -19.00 5.15
N GLY A 101 4.60 -19.30 5.85
CA GLY A 101 4.50 -20.49 6.72
C GLY A 101 5.10 -20.34 8.12
N SER A 102 5.69 -19.20 8.46
CA SER A 102 6.21 -18.94 9.81
C SER A 102 5.07 -18.79 10.82
N VAL A 103 5.31 -19.29 12.04
CA VAL A 103 4.44 -18.98 13.19
C VAL A 103 4.66 -17.53 13.61
N MET A 104 3.55 -16.82 13.85
CA MET A 104 3.57 -15.42 14.24
C MET A 104 2.55 -15.13 15.34
N PHE A 105 2.78 -14.05 16.08
CA PHE A 105 1.95 -13.63 17.20
C PHE A 105 1.37 -12.23 16.97
N PRO A 106 0.27 -11.87 17.64
CA PRO A 106 -0.35 -10.56 17.51
C PRO A 106 0.64 -9.42 17.80
N ARG A 107 0.49 -8.33 17.03
CA ARG A 107 1.27 -7.09 17.19
C ARG A 107 2.77 -7.20 16.86
N GLU A 108 3.20 -8.33 16.36
CA GLU A 108 4.54 -8.47 15.78
C GLU A 108 4.52 -8.03 14.30
N PRO A 109 5.52 -7.27 13.84
CA PRO A 109 5.58 -6.88 12.44
C PRO A 109 5.67 -8.09 11.50
N MET A 110 4.69 -8.25 10.63
CA MET A 110 4.70 -9.28 9.57
C MET A 110 5.43 -8.78 8.34
N ILE A 111 5.20 -7.51 8.01
CA ILE A 111 5.80 -6.81 6.89
C ILE A 111 6.23 -5.44 7.38
N LYS A 112 7.47 -5.07 7.09
CA LYS A 112 8.01 -3.73 7.29
C LYS A 112 8.27 -3.10 5.95
N VAL A 113 7.74 -1.90 5.75
CA VAL A 113 7.95 -1.10 4.54
C VAL A 113 8.80 0.11 4.91
N ILE A 114 9.90 0.31 4.20
CA ILE A 114 10.77 1.48 4.31
C ILE A 114 10.76 2.16 2.95
N ALA A 115 10.07 3.29 2.83
CA ALA A 115 9.82 3.90 1.52
C ALA A 115 9.57 5.40 1.65
N PRO A 116 9.62 6.15 0.55
CA PRO A 116 9.02 7.48 0.49
C PRO A 116 7.53 7.42 0.84
N ILE A 117 7.05 8.44 1.60
CA ILE A 117 5.66 8.47 2.05
C ILE A 117 4.68 8.71 0.91
#